data_557d1fa0604a591169b1be37f3375f1a
#
_entry.id   557d1fa0604a591169b1be37f3375f1a
#
_cell.length_a   1.000
_cell.length_b   1.000
_cell.length_c   1.000
_cell.angle_alpha   90.00
_cell.angle_beta   90.00
_cell.angle_gamma   90.00
#
_symmetry.space_group_name_H-M   'P 1'
#
loop_
_entity.id
_entity.type
_entity.pdbx_description
1 polymer ?
#
loop_
_entity_poly.entity_id
_entity_poly.type
_entity_poly.pdbx_seq_one_letter_code
_entity_poly.pdbx_strand_id
1 'polypeptide(L)'
;MPTTLQAPRKKVSKLRSALAIFSNSKSGSHSRLGTRVVGTLFGYRRGHVHLAFQEDPKSSPAFLVELATPTSVLVREMASGLVRIALECEKKTEKKGMKLIEEPIWRTYCNGKKCGYAMRRECGAEEWKVLGAVGPVSMGAGVLPETGNNETGSEGEVMYMRAKFERVVGSKDSEAFYMMNPDGHGGPELSIYLLRILVLKIEPSYREENHFVQRLAIPKLLFLRRDAQLQS
;
A
#
# COMPACT_ATOMS: atom_id res chain seq x y z
N MET A 1 -26.03 62.05 50.90
CA MET A 1 -25.94 60.63 50.54
C MET A 1 -25.81 60.54 49.01
N PRO A 2 -24.63 60.16 48.46
CA PRO A 2 -24.48 59.99 47.05
C PRO A 2 -24.59 58.49 46.67
N THR A 3 -25.43 58.22 45.71
CA THR A 3 -25.72 56.92 45.12
C THR A 3 -24.64 56.54 44.12
N THR A 4 -23.97 55.45 44.36
CA THR A 4 -22.87 54.91 43.51
C THR A 4 -23.50 54.11 42.37
N LEU A 5 -23.34 54.58 41.12
CA LEU A 5 -23.67 53.84 39.90
C LEU A 5 -22.59 52.81 39.58
N GLN A 6 -22.95 51.52 39.62
CA GLN A 6 -22.10 50.43 39.13
C GLN A 6 -22.24 50.33 37.60
N ALA A 7 -21.09 50.34 36.90
CA ALA A 7 -21.00 50.11 35.48
C ALA A 7 -21.10 48.59 35.14
N PRO A 8 -21.71 48.20 33.98
CA PRO A 8 -21.88 46.81 33.61
C PRO A 8 -20.58 46.19 33.10
N ARG A 9 -20.19 45.03 33.69
CA ARG A 9 -19.06 44.19 33.26
C ARG A 9 -19.33 43.61 31.88
N LYS A 10 -18.48 43.93 30.92
CA LYS A 10 -18.48 43.36 29.57
C LYS A 10 -18.13 41.87 29.63
N LYS A 11 -19.07 41.00 29.21
CA LYS A 11 -18.84 39.59 28.90
C LYS A 11 -18.13 39.47 27.55
N VAL A 12 -16.83 39.34 27.52
CA VAL A 12 -16.02 39.05 26.34
C VAL A 12 -15.13 37.88 26.66
N SER A 13 -15.64 36.65 26.63
CA SER A 13 -14.78 35.48 26.77
C SER A 13 -15.33 34.17 26.17
N LYS A 14 -16.32 34.20 25.28
CA LYS A 14 -16.85 32.97 24.66
C LYS A 14 -16.63 32.85 23.14
N LEU A 15 -15.93 33.79 22.51
CA LEU A 15 -15.67 33.74 21.06
C LEU A 15 -14.26 33.26 20.68
N ARG A 16 -13.38 32.96 21.66
CA ARG A 16 -12.02 32.43 21.36
C ARG A 16 -11.92 30.91 21.25
N SER A 17 -12.92 30.16 21.68
CA SER A 17 -12.88 28.68 21.65
C SER A 17 -13.44 28.06 20.36
N ALA A 18 -14.12 28.83 19.50
CA ALA A 18 -14.70 28.30 18.26
C ALA A 18 -13.75 28.36 17.05
N LEU A 19 -12.69 29.16 17.12
CA LEU A 19 -11.70 29.26 16.03
C LEU A 19 -10.52 28.30 16.17
N ALA A 20 -10.39 27.59 17.27
CA ALA A 20 -9.33 26.59 17.48
C ALA A 20 -9.64 25.21 16.88
N ILE A 21 -10.85 25.01 16.34
CA ILE A 21 -11.27 23.70 15.80
C ILE A 21 -10.95 23.59 14.31
N PHE A 22 -10.66 24.69 13.61
CA PHE A 22 -10.39 24.67 12.16
C PHE A 22 -8.93 24.77 11.74
N SER A 23 -7.98 24.80 12.67
CA SER A 23 -6.55 24.87 12.34
C SER A 23 -5.74 23.68 12.82
N ASN A 24 -6.31 22.47 12.77
CA ASN A 24 -5.55 21.26 13.00
C ASN A 24 -5.55 20.38 11.74
N SER A 25 -5.21 20.95 10.60
CA SER A 25 -4.62 20.19 9.51
C SER A 25 -3.23 19.74 9.98
N LYS A 26 -3.17 18.67 10.75
CA LYS A 26 -1.92 17.96 11.03
C LYS A 26 -1.41 17.42 9.71
N SER A 27 -0.59 18.22 9.03
CA SER A 27 0.39 17.70 8.09
C SER A 27 1.23 16.66 8.82
N GLY A 28 1.23 15.42 8.33
CA GLY A 28 2.21 14.41 8.74
C GLY A 28 1.83 13.51 9.90
N SER A 29 0.59 13.05 10.01
CA SER A 29 0.34 11.78 10.68
C SER A 29 0.87 10.67 9.77
N HIS A 30 2.14 10.26 9.95
CA HIS A 30 2.66 9.03 9.37
C HIS A 30 1.80 7.89 9.91
N SER A 31 0.83 7.44 9.11
CA SER A 31 -0.04 6.34 9.42
C SER A 31 0.81 5.12 9.75
N ARG A 32 0.75 4.65 11.00
CA ARG A 32 1.42 3.43 11.43
C ARG A 32 0.50 2.30 11.04
N LEU A 33 0.87 1.54 10.00
CA LEU A 33 0.15 0.32 9.67
C LEU A 33 0.19 -0.64 10.86
N GLY A 34 -0.97 -1.11 11.30
CA GLY A 34 -1.12 -2.17 12.29
C GLY A 34 -0.71 -3.55 11.75
N THR A 35 -0.99 -4.60 12.52
CA THR A 35 -0.77 -6.00 12.11
C THR A 35 -1.83 -6.50 11.13
N ARG A 36 -2.98 -5.87 11.09
CA ARG A 36 -4.06 -6.13 10.12
C ARG A 36 -4.32 -4.87 9.32
N VAL A 37 -4.33 -5.01 8.02
CA VAL A 37 -4.51 -3.90 7.09
C VAL A 37 -5.50 -4.28 6.01
N VAL A 38 -6.08 -3.27 5.37
CA VAL A 38 -6.90 -3.45 4.17
C VAL A 38 -6.03 -3.20 2.96
N GLY A 39 -5.89 -4.21 2.11
CA GLY A 39 -5.19 -4.11 0.83
C GLY A 39 -6.17 -3.98 -0.32
N THR A 40 -5.91 -3.06 -1.23
CA THR A 40 -6.68 -2.87 -2.45
C THR A 40 -5.73 -2.83 -3.65
N LEU A 41 -5.96 -3.71 -4.60
CA LEU A 41 -5.38 -3.66 -5.94
C LEU A 41 -6.44 -3.09 -6.87
N PHE A 42 -6.10 -2.13 -7.71
CA PHE A 42 -7.04 -1.55 -8.66
C PHE A 42 -6.31 -0.96 -9.86
N GLY A 43 -7.00 -0.84 -10.97
CA GLY A 43 -6.49 -0.20 -12.18
C GLY A 43 -7.44 -0.38 -13.35
N TYR A 44 -7.28 0.47 -14.34
CA TYR A 44 -7.98 0.31 -15.63
C TYR A 44 -7.53 -0.98 -16.29
N ARG A 45 -8.41 -1.62 -17.05
CA ARG A 45 -8.13 -2.91 -17.73
C ARG A 45 -6.81 -2.91 -18.52
N ARG A 46 -6.53 -1.84 -19.25
CA ARG A 46 -5.29 -1.65 -20.03
C ARG A 46 -4.25 -0.77 -19.31
N GLY A 47 -4.58 -0.29 -18.12
CA GLY A 47 -3.72 0.54 -17.30
C GLY A 47 -2.81 -0.27 -16.38
N HIS A 48 -2.04 0.45 -15.59
CA HIS A 48 -1.18 -0.11 -14.57
C HIS A 48 -1.96 -0.44 -13.30
N VAL A 49 -1.44 -1.39 -12.53
CA VAL A 49 -2.00 -1.75 -11.23
C VAL A 49 -1.54 -0.79 -10.16
N HIS A 50 -2.48 -0.28 -9.38
CA HIS A 50 -2.21 0.39 -8.10
C HIS A 50 -2.39 -0.60 -6.96
N LEU A 51 -1.50 -0.54 -5.98
CA LEU A 51 -1.58 -1.29 -4.73
C LEU A 51 -1.62 -0.30 -3.57
N ALA A 52 -2.70 -0.34 -2.80
CA ALA A 52 -2.88 0.48 -1.62
C ALA A 52 -2.99 -0.38 -0.35
N PHE A 53 -2.33 0.04 0.75
CA PHE A 53 -2.57 -0.48 2.09
C PHE A 53 -3.09 0.62 3.00
N GLN A 54 -4.24 0.38 3.62
CA GLN A 54 -4.93 1.25 4.56
C GLN A 54 -5.03 0.56 5.92
N GLU A 55 -5.00 1.32 7.02
CA GLU A 55 -5.28 0.79 8.35
C GLU A 55 -6.77 0.45 8.48
N ASP A 56 -7.62 1.32 7.98
CA ASP A 56 -9.05 1.10 7.83
C ASP A 56 -9.56 1.67 6.49
N PRO A 57 -10.78 1.28 6.04
CA PRO A 57 -11.35 1.71 4.76
C PRO A 57 -11.49 3.22 4.56
N LYS A 58 -11.56 3.99 5.63
CA LYS A 58 -11.77 5.45 5.61
C LYS A 58 -10.48 6.25 5.77
N SER A 59 -9.37 5.57 6.13
CA SER A 59 -8.08 6.22 6.30
C SER A 59 -7.38 6.45 4.97
N SER A 60 -6.53 7.47 4.90
CA SER A 60 -5.61 7.64 3.78
C SER A 60 -4.66 6.43 3.71
N PRO A 61 -4.33 5.93 2.51
CA PRO A 61 -3.40 4.82 2.39
C PRO A 61 -2.03 5.20 2.93
N ALA A 62 -1.51 4.37 3.85
CA ALA A 62 -0.16 4.52 4.38
C ALA A 62 0.90 4.10 3.35
N PHE A 63 0.50 3.24 2.42
CA PHE A 63 1.31 2.78 1.31
C PHE A 63 0.45 2.79 0.05
N LEU A 64 0.92 3.47 -0.99
CA LEU A 64 0.31 3.46 -2.32
C LEU A 64 1.42 3.44 -3.36
N VAL A 65 1.40 2.46 -4.22
CA VAL A 65 2.34 2.32 -5.34
C VAL A 65 1.61 2.00 -6.63
N GLU A 66 2.14 2.50 -7.72
CA GLU A 66 1.76 2.11 -9.08
C GLU A 66 2.82 1.14 -9.61
N LEU A 67 2.39 -0.06 -10.00
CA LEU A 67 3.23 -1.09 -10.60
C LEU A 67 3.24 -0.91 -12.12
N ALA A 68 4.40 -1.02 -12.76
CA ALA A 68 4.49 -1.04 -14.23
C ALA A 68 3.90 -2.32 -14.86
N THR A 69 3.15 -3.09 -14.08
CA THR A 69 2.47 -4.32 -14.52
C THR A 69 1.07 -3.96 -14.99
N PRO A 70 0.68 -4.32 -16.22
CA PRO A 70 -0.69 -4.13 -16.69
C PRO A 70 -1.70 -4.91 -15.83
N THR A 71 -2.87 -4.30 -15.57
CA THR A 71 -3.93 -4.90 -14.76
C THR A 71 -4.37 -6.25 -15.33
N SER A 72 -4.50 -6.36 -16.66
CA SER A 72 -4.87 -7.61 -17.34
C SER A 72 -3.86 -8.75 -17.12
N VAL A 73 -2.57 -8.43 -16.97
CA VAL A 73 -1.53 -9.43 -16.68
C VAL A 73 -1.67 -9.92 -15.26
N LEU A 74 -1.86 -9.02 -14.28
CA LEU A 74 -2.04 -9.42 -12.88
C LEU A 74 -3.30 -10.26 -12.68
N VAL A 75 -4.41 -9.88 -13.31
CA VAL A 75 -5.67 -10.65 -13.26
C VAL A 75 -5.47 -12.08 -13.77
N ARG A 76 -4.72 -12.25 -14.86
CA ARG A 76 -4.40 -13.58 -15.40
C ARG A 76 -3.52 -14.39 -14.44
N GLU A 77 -2.52 -13.77 -13.82
CA GLU A 77 -1.70 -14.44 -12.81
C GLU A 77 -2.54 -14.87 -11.59
N MET A 78 -3.48 -14.04 -11.16
CA MET A 78 -4.38 -14.34 -10.04
C MET A 78 -5.35 -15.49 -10.36
N ALA A 79 -5.75 -15.64 -11.60
CA ALA A 79 -6.57 -16.77 -12.03
C ALA A 79 -5.87 -18.13 -11.89
N SER A 80 -4.53 -18.15 -11.76
CA SER A 80 -3.75 -19.37 -11.49
C SER A 80 -3.80 -19.82 -10.01
N GLY A 81 -4.40 -19.03 -9.12
CA GLY A 81 -4.64 -19.35 -7.73
C GLY A 81 -3.63 -18.76 -6.75
N LEU A 82 -2.33 -18.79 -7.02
CA LEU A 82 -1.28 -18.28 -6.12
C LEU A 82 -0.47 -17.18 -6.78
N VAL A 83 -0.46 -16.00 -6.16
CA VAL A 83 0.34 -14.87 -6.61
C VAL A 83 1.24 -14.35 -5.48
N ARG A 84 2.52 -14.22 -5.79
CA ARG A 84 3.53 -13.64 -4.91
C ARG A 84 4.15 -12.42 -5.59
N ILE A 85 3.90 -11.24 -5.04
CA ILE A 85 4.47 -9.98 -5.50
C ILE A 85 5.62 -9.62 -4.55
N ALA A 86 6.84 -9.45 -5.08
CA ALA A 86 7.95 -8.92 -4.31
C ALA A 86 8.34 -7.54 -4.84
N LEU A 87 8.42 -6.57 -3.95
CA LEU A 87 8.89 -5.22 -4.19
C LEU A 87 10.26 -5.07 -3.52
N GLU A 88 11.31 -4.93 -4.33
CA GLU A 88 12.68 -4.83 -3.86
C GLU A 88 13.23 -3.43 -4.10
N CYS A 89 13.77 -2.78 -3.07
CA CYS A 89 14.52 -1.53 -3.19
C CYS A 89 15.96 -1.70 -2.72
N GLU A 90 16.83 -0.79 -3.16
CA GLU A 90 18.23 -0.81 -2.77
C GLU A 90 18.44 -0.09 -1.43
N LYS A 91 19.22 -0.71 -0.55
CA LYS A 91 19.65 -0.08 0.68
C LYS A 91 20.69 0.99 0.40
N LYS A 92 20.29 2.25 0.55
CA LYS A 92 21.19 3.40 0.43
C LYS A 92 21.80 3.69 1.80
N THR A 93 23.12 3.72 1.88
CA THR A 93 23.87 4.00 3.13
C THR A 93 23.59 5.39 3.71
N GLU A 94 23.21 6.34 2.87
CA GLU A 94 23.03 7.74 3.25
C GLU A 94 21.68 8.07 3.90
N LYS A 95 20.66 7.21 3.74
CA LYS A 95 19.31 7.44 4.27
C LYS A 95 19.08 6.65 5.56
N LYS A 96 19.65 7.13 6.68
CA LYS A 96 19.34 6.58 8.00
C LYS A 96 17.93 7.01 8.44
N GLY A 97 17.08 6.04 8.80
CA GLY A 97 15.78 6.28 9.45
C GLY A 97 14.53 6.25 8.57
N MET A 98 14.64 6.17 7.24
CA MET A 98 13.46 6.04 6.38
C MET A 98 12.80 4.67 6.58
N LYS A 99 11.49 4.66 6.80
CA LYS A 99 10.70 3.42 6.87
C LYS A 99 10.68 2.72 5.52
N LEU A 100 10.54 1.39 5.54
CA LEU A 100 10.51 0.60 4.32
C LEU A 100 9.38 1.03 3.38
N ILE A 101 8.17 1.26 3.90
CA ILE A 101 6.99 1.71 3.15
C ILE A 101 7.11 3.13 2.57
N GLU A 102 8.13 3.89 2.95
CA GLU A 102 8.38 5.26 2.46
C GLU A 102 9.33 5.30 1.26
N GLU A 103 9.92 4.15 0.89
CA GLU A 103 10.80 4.08 -0.28
C GLU A 103 10.07 4.47 -1.56
N PRO A 104 10.69 5.29 -2.43
CA PRO A 104 10.00 5.86 -3.59
C PRO A 104 9.89 4.91 -4.79
N ILE A 105 10.84 4.00 -4.96
CA ILE A 105 10.96 3.15 -6.17
C ILE A 105 11.34 1.74 -5.76
N TRP A 106 10.70 0.77 -6.43
CA TRP A 106 10.87 -0.66 -6.20
C TRP A 106 11.05 -1.42 -7.51
N ARG A 107 11.90 -2.44 -7.51
CA ARG A 107 11.88 -3.47 -8.56
C ARG A 107 10.76 -4.45 -8.23
N THR A 108 9.92 -4.77 -9.20
CA THR A 108 8.76 -5.63 -9.00
C THR A 108 9.00 -7.01 -9.60
N TYR A 109 8.66 -8.03 -8.82
CA TYR A 109 8.68 -9.41 -9.25
C TYR A 109 7.31 -10.04 -8.98
N CYS A 110 6.81 -10.82 -9.93
CA CYS A 110 5.60 -11.62 -9.79
C CYS A 110 5.96 -13.09 -9.97
N ASN A 111 5.63 -13.90 -8.97
CA ASN A 111 5.98 -15.34 -8.94
C ASN A 111 7.47 -15.60 -9.28
N GLY A 112 8.36 -14.75 -8.75
CA GLY A 112 9.81 -14.84 -8.96
C GLY A 112 10.33 -14.27 -10.29
N LYS A 113 9.46 -13.90 -11.23
CA LYS A 113 9.83 -13.26 -12.50
C LYS A 113 9.79 -11.74 -12.37
N LYS A 114 10.85 -11.05 -12.83
CA LYS A 114 10.88 -9.59 -12.88
C LYS A 114 9.80 -9.09 -13.84
N CYS A 115 8.93 -8.19 -13.37
CA CYS A 115 7.84 -7.62 -14.16
C CYS A 115 7.87 -6.08 -14.26
N GLY A 116 8.95 -5.45 -13.82
CA GLY A 116 9.16 -4.02 -13.98
C GLY A 116 9.50 -3.31 -12.68
N TYR A 117 8.94 -2.13 -12.51
CA TYR A 117 9.15 -1.28 -11.33
C TYR A 117 7.80 -0.91 -10.72
N ALA A 118 7.84 -0.52 -9.46
CA ALA A 118 6.74 0.16 -8.80
C ALA A 118 7.22 1.51 -8.29
N MET A 119 6.37 2.52 -8.43
CA MET A 119 6.64 3.87 -7.94
C MET A 119 5.64 4.24 -6.86
N ARG A 120 6.14 4.80 -5.76
CA ARG A 120 5.28 5.36 -4.73
C ARG A 120 4.49 6.54 -5.30
N ARG A 121 3.19 6.57 -4.96
CA ARG A 121 2.26 7.62 -5.32
C ARG A 121 1.70 8.28 -4.08
N GLU A 122 1.32 9.52 -4.20
CA GLU A 122 0.42 10.17 -3.27
C GLU A 122 -1.02 9.86 -3.68
N CYS A 123 -1.90 9.70 -2.70
CA CYS A 123 -3.31 9.42 -2.96
C CYS A 123 -4.00 10.70 -3.44
N GLY A 124 -4.21 10.82 -4.74
CA GLY A 124 -4.92 11.90 -5.37
C GLY A 124 -6.44 11.69 -5.38
N ALA A 125 -7.15 12.59 -6.05
CA ALA A 125 -8.61 12.56 -6.12
C ALA A 125 -9.14 11.30 -6.83
N GLU A 126 -8.44 10.83 -7.87
CA GLU A 126 -8.84 9.65 -8.63
C GLU A 126 -8.68 8.36 -7.82
N GLU A 127 -7.53 8.19 -7.16
CA GLU A 127 -7.30 7.04 -6.28
C GLU A 127 -8.29 7.04 -5.11
N TRP A 128 -8.58 8.23 -4.55
CA TRP A 128 -9.54 8.39 -3.47
C TRP A 128 -10.96 8.03 -3.88
N LYS A 129 -11.36 8.40 -5.11
CA LYS A 129 -12.66 8.03 -5.68
C LYS A 129 -12.81 6.51 -5.77
N VAL A 130 -11.79 5.80 -6.25
CA VAL A 130 -11.80 4.34 -6.32
C VAL A 130 -11.82 3.71 -4.92
N LEU A 131 -10.91 4.13 -4.03
CA LEU A 131 -10.82 3.59 -2.66
C LEU A 131 -12.11 3.85 -1.86
N GLY A 132 -12.75 5.01 -2.07
CA GLY A 132 -14.05 5.35 -1.48
C GLY A 132 -15.18 4.47 -2.01
N ALA A 133 -15.23 4.23 -3.32
CA ALA A 133 -16.24 3.39 -3.94
C ALA A 133 -16.18 1.93 -3.45
N VAL A 134 -14.97 1.39 -3.26
CA VAL A 134 -14.78 0.03 -2.73
C VAL A 134 -14.72 -0.02 -1.20
N GLY A 135 -14.87 1.11 -0.53
CA GLY A 135 -14.82 1.20 0.94
C GLY A 135 -15.73 0.22 1.68
N PRO A 136 -16.99 0.02 1.24
CA PRO A 136 -17.92 -0.94 1.84
C PRO A 136 -17.53 -2.41 1.64
N VAL A 137 -16.65 -2.72 0.68
CA VAL A 137 -16.23 -4.10 0.38
C VAL A 137 -15.17 -4.53 1.39
N SER A 138 -15.47 -5.53 2.20
CA SER A 138 -14.50 -6.09 3.14
C SER A 138 -13.53 -7.08 2.47
N MET A 139 -14.04 -7.87 1.51
CA MET A 139 -13.31 -8.79 0.66
C MET A 139 -14.09 -9.00 -0.64
N GLY A 140 -13.41 -9.01 -1.76
CA GLY A 140 -14.01 -9.27 -3.05
C GLY A 140 -13.21 -8.67 -4.20
N ALA A 141 -13.62 -9.02 -5.40
CA ALA A 141 -13.11 -8.46 -6.65
C ALA A 141 -14.27 -8.10 -7.55
N GLY A 142 -14.07 -7.11 -8.41
CA GLY A 142 -15.09 -6.67 -9.33
C GLY A 142 -14.61 -5.58 -10.28
N VAL A 143 -15.58 -4.92 -10.88
CA VAL A 143 -15.37 -3.83 -11.82
C VAL A 143 -16.24 -2.66 -11.38
N LEU A 144 -15.64 -1.49 -11.27
CA LEU A 144 -16.35 -0.23 -11.06
C LEU A 144 -16.65 0.36 -12.45
N PRO A 145 -17.91 0.74 -12.71
CA PRO A 145 -18.28 1.41 -13.95
C PRO A 145 -17.61 2.79 -14.02
N GLU A 146 -17.35 3.24 -15.23
CA GLU A 146 -16.90 4.61 -15.46
C GLU A 146 -17.98 5.61 -15.02
N THR A 147 -17.60 6.56 -14.20
CA THR A 147 -18.50 7.63 -13.74
C THR A 147 -18.29 8.87 -14.63
N GLY A 148 -18.75 8.82 -15.87
CA GLY A 148 -18.65 9.93 -16.81
C GLY A 148 -19.30 9.62 -18.14
N ASN A 149 -19.80 10.66 -18.83
CA ASN A 149 -20.51 10.59 -20.12
C ASN A 149 -19.62 10.25 -21.34
N ASN A 150 -18.47 9.60 -21.12
CA ASN A 150 -17.59 9.23 -22.22
C ASN A 150 -17.92 7.80 -22.67
N GLU A 151 -18.41 7.66 -23.89
CA GLU A 151 -18.77 6.40 -24.57
C GLU A 151 -17.51 5.57 -24.93
N THR A 152 -16.49 5.52 -24.09
CA THR A 152 -15.23 4.81 -24.37
C THR A 152 -15.29 3.31 -24.09
N GLY A 153 -16.48 2.75 -23.88
CA GLY A 153 -16.66 1.30 -23.72
C GLY A 153 -15.95 0.73 -22.49
N SER A 154 -15.58 -0.55 -22.55
CA SER A 154 -14.92 -1.27 -21.42
C SER A 154 -13.52 -0.77 -21.06
N GLU A 155 -12.98 0.22 -21.74
CA GLU A 155 -11.65 0.79 -21.46
C GLU A 155 -11.64 1.71 -20.24
N GLY A 156 -12.79 2.33 -19.90
CA GLY A 156 -12.97 3.18 -18.74
C GLY A 156 -13.30 2.44 -17.43
N GLU A 157 -13.46 1.13 -17.48
CA GLU A 157 -13.77 0.32 -16.31
C GLU A 157 -12.55 0.12 -15.42
N VAL A 158 -12.71 0.38 -14.12
CA VAL A 158 -11.69 0.12 -13.10
C VAL A 158 -11.92 -1.26 -12.48
N MET A 159 -10.99 -2.17 -12.72
CA MET A 159 -10.97 -3.47 -12.05
C MET A 159 -10.40 -3.29 -10.64
N TYR A 160 -10.96 -4.00 -9.66
CA TYR A 160 -10.43 -3.98 -8.30
C TYR A 160 -10.46 -5.36 -7.66
N MET A 161 -9.56 -5.54 -6.70
CA MET A 161 -9.59 -6.60 -5.70
C MET A 161 -9.26 -6.00 -4.34
N ARG A 162 -10.07 -6.34 -3.34
CA ARG A 162 -9.92 -5.87 -1.97
C ARG A 162 -9.97 -7.03 -1.01
N ALA A 163 -9.07 -7.03 -0.02
CA ALA A 163 -9.04 -8.03 1.03
C ALA A 163 -8.38 -7.48 2.30
N LYS A 164 -8.57 -8.18 3.40
CA LYS A 164 -7.78 -8.00 4.63
C LYS A 164 -6.46 -8.74 4.48
N PHE A 165 -5.39 -8.14 4.99
CA PHE A 165 -4.06 -8.72 5.01
C PHE A 165 -3.52 -8.75 6.43
N GLU A 166 -2.83 -9.82 6.76
CA GLU A 166 -1.96 -9.88 7.93
C GLU A 166 -0.59 -9.32 7.55
N ARG A 167 -0.13 -8.30 8.28
CA ARG A 167 1.18 -7.71 8.11
C ARG A 167 2.16 -8.33 9.09
N VAL A 168 3.25 -8.85 8.57
CA VAL A 168 4.36 -9.40 9.35
C VAL A 168 5.60 -8.56 9.10
N VAL A 169 6.16 -7.97 10.16
CA VAL A 169 7.40 -7.21 10.11
C VAL A 169 8.54 -8.14 10.51
N GLY A 170 9.37 -8.53 9.55
CA GLY A 170 10.53 -9.38 9.81
C GLY A 170 11.72 -8.58 10.33
N SER A 171 11.93 -7.39 9.78
CA SER A 171 12.99 -6.47 10.20
C SER A 171 12.67 -5.04 9.69
N LYS A 172 13.55 -4.08 9.97
CA LYS A 172 13.47 -2.73 9.37
C LYS A 172 13.60 -2.73 7.84
N ASP A 173 14.11 -3.80 7.27
CA ASP A 173 14.39 -3.95 5.84
C ASP A 173 13.50 -5.02 5.18
N SER A 174 12.53 -5.61 5.91
CA SER A 174 11.64 -6.64 5.38
C SER A 174 10.27 -6.65 6.03
N GLU A 175 9.23 -6.60 5.21
CA GLU A 175 7.83 -6.72 5.60
C GLU A 175 7.09 -7.65 4.63
N ALA A 176 6.11 -8.39 5.13
CA ALA A 176 5.24 -9.23 4.31
C ALA A 176 3.78 -8.97 4.64
N PHE A 177 2.92 -9.09 3.64
CA PHE A 177 1.48 -8.96 3.74
C PHE A 177 0.85 -10.21 3.14
N TYR A 178 0.12 -10.95 3.94
CA TYR A 178 -0.55 -12.19 3.55
C TYR A 178 -2.04 -11.95 3.48
N MET A 179 -2.65 -12.23 2.34
CA MET A 179 -4.10 -12.12 2.19
C MET A 179 -4.78 -13.10 3.14
N MET A 180 -5.72 -12.61 3.93
CA MET A 180 -6.54 -13.41 4.82
C MET A 180 -7.75 -13.92 4.04
N ASN A 181 -7.87 -15.24 3.96
CA ASN A 181 -9.07 -15.89 3.42
C ASN A 181 -9.88 -16.44 4.59
N PRO A 182 -11.01 -15.83 4.97
CA PRO A 182 -11.79 -16.25 6.14
C PRO A 182 -12.44 -17.63 5.95
N ASP A 183 -12.72 -18.03 4.71
CA ASP A 183 -13.50 -19.22 4.40
C ASP A 183 -12.66 -20.48 4.15
N GLY A 184 -11.33 -20.33 4.08
CA GLY A 184 -10.40 -21.46 3.90
C GLY A 184 -10.53 -22.25 2.59
N HIS A 185 -11.46 -21.86 1.72
CA HIS A 185 -11.80 -22.59 0.51
C HIS A 185 -11.42 -21.82 -0.76
N GLY A 186 -10.36 -22.29 -1.46
CA GLY A 186 -10.21 -22.19 -2.89
C GLY A 186 -10.21 -20.83 -3.60
N GLY A 187 -10.02 -19.71 -2.90
CA GLY A 187 -9.82 -18.40 -3.53
C GLY A 187 -8.36 -18.14 -3.90
N PRO A 188 -8.07 -17.11 -4.71
CA PRO A 188 -6.69 -16.73 -5.02
C PRO A 188 -5.95 -16.34 -3.75
N GLU A 189 -4.75 -16.88 -3.57
CA GLU A 189 -3.85 -16.50 -2.49
C GLU A 189 -2.89 -15.42 -2.98
N LEU A 190 -2.87 -14.28 -2.30
CA LEU A 190 -1.96 -13.19 -2.61
C LEU A 190 -1.04 -12.92 -1.42
N SER A 191 0.26 -12.88 -1.71
CA SER A 191 1.28 -12.46 -0.76
C SER A 191 2.13 -11.36 -1.35
N ILE A 192 2.40 -10.31 -0.55
CA ILE A 192 3.16 -9.15 -0.99
C ILE A 192 4.34 -8.97 -0.05
N TYR A 193 5.53 -8.82 -0.59
CA TYR A 193 6.78 -8.68 0.14
C TYR A 193 7.43 -7.36 -0.17
N LEU A 194 7.80 -6.59 0.85
CA LEU A 194 8.63 -5.39 0.75
C LEU A 194 10.02 -5.73 1.27
N LEU A 195 11.04 -5.53 0.46
CA LEU A 195 12.40 -5.92 0.78
C LEU A 195 13.38 -4.81 0.43
N ARG A 196 14.23 -4.43 1.39
CA ARG A 196 15.37 -3.55 1.14
C ARG A 196 16.64 -4.40 1.12
N ILE A 197 17.25 -4.50 -0.06
CA ILE A 197 18.40 -5.37 -0.31
C ILE A 197 19.68 -4.56 -0.39
N LEU A 198 20.76 -5.12 0.13
CA LEU A 198 22.11 -4.58 -0.04
C LEU A 198 22.62 -5.03 -1.42
N VAL A 199 22.89 -4.07 -2.30
CA VAL A 199 23.56 -4.33 -3.57
C VAL A 199 25.05 -4.08 -3.37
N LEU A 200 25.84 -5.13 -3.36
CA LEU A 200 27.30 -5.01 -3.40
C LEU A 200 27.70 -4.63 -4.82
N LYS A 201 28.20 -3.43 -5.01
CA LYS A 201 28.86 -3.05 -6.26
C LYS A 201 30.23 -3.74 -6.26
N ILE A 202 30.34 -4.83 -6.99
CA ILE A 202 31.64 -5.42 -7.29
C ILE A 202 32.24 -4.54 -8.38
N GLU A 203 33.37 -3.88 -8.10
CA GLU A 203 34.13 -3.14 -9.11
C GLU A 203 34.48 -4.11 -10.24
N PRO A 204 34.29 -3.72 -11.52
CA PRO A 204 34.52 -4.61 -12.65
C PRO A 204 36.01 -4.71 -12.98
N SER A 205 36.77 -5.43 -12.15
CA SER A 205 38.16 -5.80 -12.50
C SER A 205 38.27 -7.14 -13.25
N TYR A 206 37.16 -7.80 -13.52
CA TYR A 206 37.11 -9.01 -14.35
C TYR A 206 35.92 -8.99 -15.28
N ARG A 207 36.21 -8.93 -16.57
CA ARG A 207 35.30 -9.07 -17.68
C ARG A 207 34.88 -10.53 -17.78
N GLU A 208 33.76 -10.90 -17.16
CA GLU A 208 33.02 -12.10 -17.52
C GLU A 208 31.51 -11.83 -17.38
N GLU A 209 30.80 -12.12 -18.47
CA GLU A 209 29.37 -12.04 -18.65
C GLU A 209 28.65 -13.04 -17.75
N ASN A 210 28.37 -12.63 -16.51
CA ASN A 210 27.33 -13.26 -15.72
C ASN A 210 26.95 -12.31 -14.59
N HIS A 211 25.84 -11.58 -14.76
CA HIS A 211 25.18 -10.87 -13.67
C HIS A 211 24.63 -11.86 -12.64
N PHE A 212 25.48 -12.51 -11.91
CA PHE A 212 25.12 -13.24 -10.71
C PHE A 212 24.96 -12.24 -9.57
N VAL A 213 23.79 -11.57 -9.52
CA VAL A 213 23.37 -10.89 -8.30
C VAL A 213 23.22 -11.99 -7.25
N GLN A 214 24.19 -12.10 -6.37
CA GLN A 214 24.08 -12.96 -5.18
C GLN A 214 22.96 -12.35 -4.33
N ARG A 215 21.72 -12.79 -4.57
CA ARG A 215 20.58 -12.55 -3.73
C ARG A 215 20.92 -13.17 -2.39
N LEU A 216 21.34 -12.34 -1.44
CA LEU A 216 21.33 -12.75 -0.05
C LEU A 216 19.90 -13.19 0.23
N ALA A 217 19.78 -14.49 0.49
CA ALA A 217 18.55 -15.22 0.62
C ALA A 217 17.50 -14.39 1.37
N ILE A 218 16.34 -14.22 0.77
CA ILE A 218 15.11 -13.97 1.51
C ILE A 218 15.18 -14.88 2.73
N PRO A 219 15.14 -14.36 3.96
CA PRO A 219 15.29 -15.23 5.12
C PRO A 219 14.29 -16.37 4.95
N LYS A 220 14.77 -17.60 4.81
CA LYS A 220 13.95 -18.82 4.69
C LYS A 220 12.88 -18.90 5.79
N LEU A 221 13.09 -18.18 6.89
CA LEU A 221 12.15 -18.07 8.01
C LEU A 221 10.79 -17.48 7.64
N LEU A 222 10.70 -16.59 6.67
CA LEU A 222 9.40 -16.01 6.24
C LEU A 222 8.60 -16.99 5.38
N PHE A 223 9.28 -17.92 4.68
CA PHE A 223 8.62 -18.95 3.88
C PHE A 223 8.18 -20.17 4.71
N LEU A 224 8.94 -20.54 5.76
CA LEU A 224 8.71 -21.78 6.52
C LEU A 224 7.59 -21.69 7.57
N ARG A 225 7.14 -20.51 7.96
CA ARG A 225 6.11 -20.39 9.01
C ARG A 225 4.70 -20.81 8.57
N ARG A 226 4.40 -20.79 7.29
CA ARG A 226 3.05 -21.12 6.80
C ARG A 226 2.92 -22.60 6.39
N ASP A 227 3.99 -23.22 5.95
CA ASP A 227 3.95 -24.65 5.58
C ASP A 227 3.83 -25.56 6.83
N ALA A 228 4.23 -25.07 8.01
CA ALA A 228 4.08 -25.79 9.27
C ALA A 228 2.67 -25.72 9.89
N GLN A 229 1.81 -24.78 9.47
CA GLN A 229 0.41 -24.65 9.96
C GLN A 229 -0.60 -25.37 9.06
N LEU A 230 -0.20 -25.88 7.90
CA LEU A 230 -1.07 -26.65 7.00
C LEU A 230 -0.94 -28.17 7.20
N GLN A 231 -0.10 -28.62 8.14
CA GLN A 231 0.09 -30.04 8.48
C GLN A 231 -0.36 -30.42 9.91
N SER A 232 -1.11 -29.54 10.58
CA SER A 232 -1.70 -29.87 11.91
C SER A 232 -3.21 -29.81 11.86
#